data_50c79f642d4d182466723b486cb8dd51
#
_entry.id   50c79f642d4d182466723b486cb8dd51
#
_cell.length_a   1.000
_cell.length_b   1.000
_cell.length_c   1.000
_cell.angle_alpha   90.00
_cell.angle_beta   90.00
_cell.angle_gamma   90.00
#
_symmetry.space_group_name_H-M   'P 1'
#
loop_
_entity.id
_entity.type
_entity.pdbx_description
1 polymer ?
#
loop_
_entity_poly.entity_id
_entity_poly.type
_entity_poly.pdbx_seq_one_letter_code
_entity_poly.pdbx_strand_id
1 'polypeptide(L)'
;MSMTLEQAKEKLAKYGQEHVLKYYGELTEEEKRGILDQIEATDMSILEACKHKEDLAKKGVITPLAAMQLDEIEANRENFTATGIETIRQGKVAAVLLAGGMGTRLGSDNPKGMYNVGLTHELYIFECLINNLLEVVHQADAWIHLFVMTSDKNNDATITFLQEHDYFGYKAEYVHFFKQEMAASTDYEGKIYLEEKGKLSTSPNGNGGWFISMKNNGMLDIVHNEGIEWLNVFAVDNVLQRIADPCFIGATIQRGCVVGSKVVRKNAPDEKVGVMCLEDGRPSIVEYYELTDELMNAKDEKGEPAYNYGVILNYLFKVQDLEKIMEEKMPLHIVEKKIPYLDENGEPVKPETPNGYKFESLVLDMIHQMDSCLPFEVVRRKEFAPIKNKTGVDSVESARELLIENGVVL
;
A
#
# COMPACT_ATOMS: atom_id res chain seq x y z
N MET A 1 -13.69 18.93 -18.18
CA MET A 1 -13.53 20.41 -18.12
C MET A 1 -12.90 20.71 -16.79
N SER A 2 -11.82 21.47 -16.71
CA SER A 2 -11.18 21.85 -15.44
C SER A 2 -12.12 22.74 -14.62
N MET A 3 -12.06 22.63 -13.30
CA MET A 3 -12.87 23.41 -12.35
C MET A 3 -12.69 24.91 -12.56
N THR A 4 -13.79 25.67 -12.53
CA THR A 4 -13.75 27.13 -12.56
C THR A 4 -13.53 27.71 -11.17
N LEU A 5 -13.07 28.99 -11.09
CA LEU A 5 -12.89 29.66 -9.80
C LEU A 5 -14.18 29.72 -8.97
N GLU A 6 -15.34 29.95 -9.61
CA GLU A 6 -16.62 29.99 -8.89
C GLU A 6 -17.00 28.62 -8.31
N GLN A 7 -16.80 27.55 -9.07
CA GLN A 7 -17.00 26.17 -8.57
C GLN A 7 -16.05 25.83 -7.41
N ALA A 8 -14.78 26.29 -7.50
CA ALA A 8 -13.83 26.12 -6.40
C ALA A 8 -14.28 26.86 -5.13
N LYS A 9 -14.74 28.11 -5.26
CA LYS A 9 -15.28 28.87 -4.12
C LYS A 9 -16.48 28.19 -3.48
N GLU A 10 -17.44 27.69 -4.29
CA GLU A 10 -18.59 26.95 -3.79
C GLU A 10 -18.17 25.68 -3.03
N LYS A 11 -17.24 24.89 -3.60
CA LYS A 11 -16.71 23.69 -2.96
C LYS A 11 -16.02 24.02 -1.63
N LEU A 12 -15.15 25.05 -1.61
CA LEU A 12 -14.42 25.47 -0.41
C LEU A 12 -15.37 26.01 0.68
N ALA A 13 -16.35 26.84 0.31
CA ALA A 13 -17.32 27.41 1.24
C ALA A 13 -18.13 26.34 1.97
N LYS A 14 -18.50 25.25 1.28
CA LYS A 14 -19.23 24.13 1.88
C LYS A 14 -18.48 23.52 3.09
N TYR A 15 -17.13 23.56 3.07
CA TYR A 15 -16.27 22.98 4.11
C TYR A 15 -15.54 24.05 4.94
N GLY A 16 -15.84 25.34 4.73
CA GLY A 16 -15.22 26.46 5.44
C GLY A 16 -13.72 26.63 5.13
N GLN A 17 -13.32 26.38 3.89
CA GLN A 17 -11.91 26.37 3.46
C GLN A 17 -11.58 27.53 2.51
N GLU A 18 -12.33 28.64 2.53
CA GLU A 18 -12.19 29.78 1.60
C GLU A 18 -10.80 30.42 1.65
N HIS A 19 -10.11 30.32 2.79
CA HIS A 19 -8.75 30.83 2.98
C HIS A 19 -7.72 30.24 2.02
N VAL A 20 -7.99 29.06 1.45
CA VAL A 20 -7.14 28.39 0.46
C VAL A 20 -6.92 29.27 -0.78
N LEU A 21 -7.88 30.12 -1.15
CA LEU A 21 -7.78 31.03 -2.27
C LEU A 21 -7.29 32.44 -1.89
N LYS A 22 -6.75 32.64 -0.67
CA LYS A 22 -6.30 33.94 -0.17
C LYS A 22 -5.32 34.65 -1.12
N TYR A 23 -4.42 33.88 -1.72
CA TYR A 23 -3.38 34.41 -2.60
C TYR A 23 -3.71 34.31 -4.11
N TYR A 24 -4.91 33.85 -4.49
CA TYR A 24 -5.28 33.55 -5.87
C TYR A 24 -5.04 34.74 -6.85
N GLY A 25 -5.23 35.96 -6.38
CA GLY A 25 -5.00 37.17 -7.20
C GLY A 25 -3.52 37.49 -7.48
N GLU A 26 -2.60 36.89 -6.74
CA GLU A 26 -1.15 37.09 -6.89
C GLU A 26 -0.51 36.00 -7.78
N LEU A 27 -1.26 34.95 -8.13
CA LEU A 27 -0.75 33.78 -8.85
C LEU A 27 -0.65 34.01 -10.36
N THR A 28 0.29 33.37 -10.99
CA THR A 28 0.35 33.21 -12.45
C THR A 28 -0.81 32.37 -12.97
N GLU A 29 -1.08 32.38 -14.26
CA GLU A 29 -2.18 31.60 -14.86
C GLU A 29 -1.94 30.07 -14.72
N GLU A 30 -0.69 29.62 -14.69
CA GLU A 30 -0.31 28.23 -14.46
C GLU A 30 -0.59 27.83 -13.02
N GLU A 31 -0.16 28.62 -12.04
CA GLU A 31 -0.42 28.37 -10.61
C GLU A 31 -1.91 28.43 -10.28
N LYS A 32 -2.67 29.37 -10.90
CA LYS A 32 -4.14 29.42 -10.78
C LYS A 32 -4.80 28.14 -11.25
N ARG A 33 -4.35 27.58 -12.37
CA ARG A 33 -4.84 26.30 -12.86
C ARG A 33 -4.46 25.19 -11.90
N GLY A 34 -3.20 25.14 -11.49
CA GLY A 34 -2.70 24.10 -10.57
C GLY A 34 -3.47 24.03 -9.25
N ILE A 35 -3.78 25.17 -8.61
CA ILE A 35 -4.57 25.16 -7.36
C ILE A 35 -6.03 24.75 -7.59
N LEU A 36 -6.63 25.16 -8.73
CA LEU A 36 -8.00 24.73 -9.06
C LEU A 36 -8.07 23.22 -9.29
N ASP A 37 -7.11 22.66 -10.01
CA ASP A 37 -7.01 21.22 -10.25
C ASP A 37 -6.81 20.45 -8.93
N GLN A 38 -5.98 20.96 -8.00
CA GLN A 38 -5.82 20.37 -6.66
C GLN A 38 -7.11 20.44 -5.84
N ILE A 39 -7.84 21.57 -5.87
CA ILE A 39 -9.13 21.70 -5.19
C ILE A 39 -10.15 20.74 -5.80
N GLU A 40 -10.17 20.57 -7.13
CA GLU A 40 -11.05 19.62 -7.81
C GLU A 40 -10.78 18.18 -7.35
N ALA A 41 -9.52 17.76 -7.34
CA ALA A 41 -9.08 16.42 -6.99
C ALA A 41 -9.21 16.09 -5.49
N THR A 42 -9.17 17.09 -4.60
CA THR A 42 -9.20 16.88 -3.15
C THR A 42 -10.59 16.46 -2.67
N ASP A 43 -10.70 15.29 -2.04
CA ASP A 43 -11.90 14.90 -1.27
C ASP A 43 -11.94 15.67 0.05
N MET A 44 -12.79 16.68 0.13
CA MET A 44 -12.95 17.49 1.35
C MET A 44 -13.87 16.86 2.40
N SER A 45 -14.56 15.76 2.07
CA SER A 45 -15.42 15.08 3.05
C SER A 45 -14.62 14.46 4.20
N ILE A 46 -13.33 14.20 3.99
CA ILE A 46 -12.39 13.72 5.01
C ILE A 46 -12.22 14.71 6.17
N LEU A 47 -12.43 16.01 5.93
CA LEU A 47 -12.31 17.06 6.96
C LEU A 47 -13.38 16.93 8.05
N GLU A 48 -14.52 16.30 7.74
CA GLU A 48 -15.56 16.02 8.72
C GLU A 48 -15.10 14.99 9.77
N ALA A 49 -14.17 14.09 9.39
CA ALA A 49 -13.62 13.11 10.30
C ALA A 49 -12.83 13.74 11.47
N CYS A 50 -12.26 14.94 11.28
CA CYS A 50 -11.60 15.68 12.36
C CYS A 50 -12.56 15.98 13.53
N LYS A 51 -13.85 16.14 13.24
CA LYS A 51 -14.89 16.45 14.24
C LYS A 51 -15.32 15.24 15.08
N HIS A 52 -15.02 14.02 14.61
CA HIS A 52 -15.47 12.75 15.16
C HIS A 52 -14.31 11.80 15.50
N LYS A 53 -13.12 12.34 15.78
CA LYS A 53 -11.89 11.57 16.03
C LYS A 53 -12.05 10.50 17.12
N GLU A 54 -12.84 10.78 18.16
CA GLU A 54 -13.03 9.86 19.28
C GLU A 54 -13.85 8.61 18.91
N ASP A 55 -14.68 8.68 17.87
CA ASP A 55 -15.52 7.56 17.40
C ASP A 55 -14.75 6.60 16.50
N LEU A 56 -13.65 7.04 15.88
CA LEU A 56 -12.84 6.25 14.92
C LEU A 56 -11.92 5.24 15.64
N ALA A 57 -11.73 5.33 16.94
CA ALA A 57 -10.72 4.56 17.68
C ALA A 57 -11.25 3.29 18.37
N LYS A 58 -12.54 2.96 18.26
CA LYS A 58 -13.11 1.80 18.96
C LYS A 58 -12.96 0.54 18.13
N LYS A 59 -12.07 -0.36 18.55
CA LYS A 59 -11.97 -1.73 18.02
C LYS A 59 -13.10 -2.60 18.57
N GLY A 60 -13.56 -3.53 17.73
CA GLY A 60 -14.48 -4.60 18.12
C GLY A 60 -13.81 -5.69 18.96
N VAL A 61 -14.52 -6.79 19.15
CA VAL A 61 -13.98 -7.96 19.88
C VAL A 61 -13.00 -8.70 18.98
N ILE A 62 -11.73 -8.75 19.43
CA ILE A 62 -10.65 -9.41 18.71
C ILE A 62 -10.58 -10.89 19.11
N THR A 63 -10.55 -11.77 18.11
CA THR A 63 -10.37 -13.22 18.28
C THR A 63 -9.34 -13.75 17.27
N PRO A 64 -8.67 -14.88 17.58
CA PRO A 64 -7.67 -15.46 16.68
C PRO A 64 -8.27 -15.89 15.34
N LEU A 65 -7.53 -15.68 14.24
CA LEU A 65 -7.83 -16.26 12.93
C LEU A 65 -6.78 -17.31 12.58
N ALA A 66 -7.24 -18.54 12.34
CA ALA A 66 -6.34 -19.65 11.98
C ALA A 66 -5.74 -19.44 10.59
N ALA A 67 -4.43 -19.70 10.45
CA ALA A 67 -3.75 -19.69 9.16
C ALA A 67 -3.68 -21.10 8.56
N MET A 68 -3.63 -21.19 7.23
CA MET A 68 -3.17 -22.38 6.53
C MET A 68 -1.67 -22.50 6.77
N GLN A 69 -1.26 -23.54 7.49
CA GLN A 69 0.12 -23.73 7.94
C GLN A 69 0.98 -24.42 6.87
N LEU A 70 2.30 -24.35 7.03
CA LEU A 70 3.25 -24.86 6.04
C LEU A 70 3.09 -26.37 5.74
N ASP A 71 2.72 -27.20 6.72
CA ASP A 71 2.48 -28.64 6.54
C ASP A 71 1.24 -28.90 5.67
N GLU A 72 0.16 -28.17 5.89
CA GLU A 72 -1.06 -28.24 5.06
C GLU A 72 -0.79 -27.73 3.64
N ILE A 73 -0.04 -26.64 3.52
CA ILE A 73 0.37 -26.08 2.22
C ILE A 73 1.20 -27.10 1.45
N GLU A 74 2.18 -27.71 2.11
CA GLU A 74 3.05 -28.69 1.46
C GLU A 74 2.29 -29.94 1.03
N ALA A 75 1.38 -30.43 1.86
CA ALA A 75 0.53 -31.58 1.52
C ALA A 75 -0.37 -31.34 0.29
N ASN A 76 -0.70 -30.11 -0.02
CA ASN A 76 -1.58 -29.73 -1.13
C ASN A 76 -0.88 -28.89 -2.21
N ARG A 77 0.43 -28.67 -2.10
CA ARG A 77 1.21 -27.73 -2.94
C ARG A 77 0.99 -27.96 -4.43
N GLU A 78 1.06 -29.19 -4.89
CA GLU A 78 0.91 -29.53 -6.30
C GLU A 78 -0.47 -29.13 -6.83
N ASN A 79 -1.53 -29.45 -6.08
CA ASN A 79 -2.92 -29.13 -6.45
C ASN A 79 -3.19 -27.61 -6.42
N PHE A 80 -2.73 -26.91 -5.37
CA PHE A 80 -2.85 -25.46 -5.30
C PHE A 80 -2.08 -24.78 -6.44
N THR A 81 -0.84 -25.21 -6.68
CA THR A 81 -0.01 -24.66 -7.75
C THR A 81 -0.65 -24.86 -9.13
N ALA A 82 -1.22 -26.04 -9.39
CA ALA A 82 -1.90 -26.31 -10.67
C ALA A 82 -3.09 -25.36 -10.90
N THR A 83 -3.92 -25.13 -9.85
CA THR A 83 -5.03 -24.18 -9.93
C THR A 83 -4.54 -22.75 -10.18
N GLY A 84 -3.49 -22.31 -9.47
CA GLY A 84 -2.95 -20.95 -9.65
C GLY A 84 -2.32 -20.75 -11.02
N ILE A 85 -1.55 -21.72 -11.53
CA ILE A 85 -0.97 -21.67 -12.87
C ILE A 85 -2.06 -21.57 -13.94
N GLU A 86 -3.13 -22.37 -13.82
CA GLU A 86 -4.23 -22.31 -14.78
C GLU A 86 -4.94 -20.96 -14.73
N THR A 87 -5.15 -20.38 -13.53
CA THR A 87 -5.74 -19.05 -13.39
C THR A 87 -4.87 -17.95 -14.02
N ILE A 88 -3.55 -18.05 -13.86
CA ILE A 88 -2.59 -17.13 -14.50
C ILE A 88 -2.62 -17.28 -16.02
N ARG A 89 -2.60 -18.52 -16.54
CA ARG A 89 -2.67 -18.80 -18.00
C ARG A 89 -3.94 -18.28 -18.64
N GLN A 90 -5.03 -18.23 -17.91
CA GLN A 90 -6.28 -17.63 -18.36
C GLN A 90 -6.28 -16.10 -18.36
N GLY A 91 -5.16 -15.45 -17.99
CA GLY A 91 -5.05 -13.99 -17.89
C GLY A 91 -5.81 -13.36 -16.71
N LYS A 92 -6.26 -14.17 -15.76
CA LYS A 92 -7.15 -13.71 -14.66
C LYS A 92 -6.43 -13.09 -13.47
N VAL A 93 -5.11 -13.00 -13.50
CA VAL A 93 -4.29 -12.49 -12.39
C VAL A 93 -3.46 -11.30 -12.86
N ALA A 94 -3.43 -10.25 -12.06
CA ALA A 94 -2.47 -9.16 -12.21
C ALA A 94 -1.76 -8.87 -10.89
N ALA A 95 -0.61 -8.21 -10.97
CA ALA A 95 0.22 -7.79 -9.86
C ALA A 95 0.11 -6.26 -9.67
N VAL A 96 0.02 -5.79 -8.43
CA VAL A 96 -0.05 -4.36 -8.09
C VAL A 96 1.07 -4.04 -7.11
N LEU A 97 2.06 -3.29 -7.58
CA LEU A 97 3.21 -2.85 -6.79
C LEU A 97 2.94 -1.48 -6.16
N LEU A 98 2.93 -1.40 -4.84
CA LEU A 98 2.83 -0.15 -4.10
C LEU A 98 4.23 0.49 -3.95
N ALA A 99 4.56 1.45 -4.82
CA ALA A 99 5.88 2.05 -4.93
C ALA A 99 5.91 3.59 -4.82
N GLY A 100 4.93 4.20 -4.14
CA GLY A 100 4.86 5.67 -3.95
C GLY A 100 5.90 6.24 -2.98
N GLY A 101 6.70 5.42 -2.31
CA GLY A 101 7.66 5.82 -1.28
C GLY A 101 9.01 6.28 -1.83
N MET A 102 9.66 7.21 -1.08
CA MET A 102 11.03 7.69 -1.33
C MET A 102 12.06 6.92 -0.49
N GLY A 103 13.32 6.93 -0.93
CA GLY A 103 14.45 6.29 -0.27
C GLY A 103 15.07 7.07 0.89
N THR A 104 14.41 8.08 1.43
CA THR A 104 15.00 9.03 2.39
C THR A 104 15.57 8.36 3.65
N ARG A 105 14.90 7.34 4.19
CA ARG A 105 15.40 6.57 5.34
C ARG A 105 16.66 5.74 4.99
N LEU A 106 16.89 5.48 3.70
CA LEU A 106 18.07 4.78 3.19
C LEU A 106 19.20 5.75 2.84
N GLY A 107 18.99 7.07 3.02
CA GLY A 107 19.91 8.12 2.66
C GLY A 107 19.93 8.42 1.15
N SER A 108 18.83 8.17 0.45
CA SER A 108 18.65 8.46 -0.98
C SER A 108 17.47 9.37 -1.21
N ASP A 109 17.62 10.37 -2.07
CA ASP A 109 16.54 11.25 -2.50
C ASP A 109 15.74 10.67 -3.68
N ASN A 110 16.12 9.50 -4.18
CA ASN A 110 15.44 8.80 -5.25
C ASN A 110 14.25 7.95 -4.74
N PRO A 111 13.35 7.52 -5.63
CA PRO A 111 12.35 6.49 -5.33
C PRO A 111 12.98 5.27 -4.68
N LYS A 112 12.31 4.68 -3.70
CA LYS A 112 12.85 3.56 -2.91
C LYS A 112 13.23 2.36 -3.77
N GLY A 113 12.45 2.05 -4.80
CA GLY A 113 12.71 0.94 -5.73
C GLY A 113 14.00 1.06 -6.52
N MET A 114 14.55 2.28 -6.67
CA MET A 114 15.82 2.56 -7.34
C MET A 114 17.03 2.34 -6.43
N TYR A 115 16.83 1.95 -5.17
CA TYR A 115 17.96 1.75 -4.26
C TYR A 115 18.73 0.50 -4.65
N ASN A 116 20.08 0.66 -4.80
CA ASN A 116 21.00 -0.43 -5.14
C ASN A 116 21.32 -1.26 -3.89
N VAL A 117 20.90 -2.52 -3.87
CA VAL A 117 21.21 -3.50 -2.82
C VAL A 117 22.41 -4.37 -3.15
N GLY A 118 22.93 -4.31 -4.37
CA GLY A 118 24.10 -5.07 -4.82
C GLY A 118 25.40 -4.72 -4.06
N LEU A 119 26.36 -5.61 -4.12
CA LEU A 119 27.71 -5.48 -3.52
C LEU A 119 28.81 -5.58 -4.56
N THR A 120 28.75 -6.57 -5.44
CA THR A 120 29.74 -6.82 -6.50
C THR A 120 29.30 -6.33 -7.87
N HIS A 121 28.00 -6.13 -8.04
CA HIS A 121 27.36 -5.53 -9.21
C HIS A 121 26.14 -4.73 -8.78
N GLU A 122 25.56 -3.96 -9.67
CA GLU A 122 24.32 -3.25 -9.42
C GLU A 122 23.14 -4.23 -9.39
N LEU A 123 22.33 -4.15 -8.34
CA LEU A 123 21.10 -4.88 -8.19
C LEU A 123 20.10 -3.97 -7.46
N TYR A 124 19.03 -3.61 -8.12
CA TYR A 124 18.07 -2.65 -7.61
C TYR A 124 16.87 -3.34 -6.95
N ILE A 125 16.21 -2.67 -6.00
CA ILE A 125 14.98 -3.20 -5.38
C ILE A 125 13.93 -3.53 -6.44
N PHE A 126 13.71 -2.64 -7.43
CA PHE A 126 12.80 -2.93 -8.56
C PHE A 126 13.20 -4.18 -9.33
N GLU A 127 14.49 -4.35 -9.58
CA GLU A 127 15.03 -5.53 -10.28
C GLU A 127 14.74 -6.82 -9.50
N CYS A 128 14.97 -6.84 -8.19
CA CYS A 128 14.64 -7.99 -7.36
C CYS A 128 13.15 -8.36 -7.48
N LEU A 129 12.25 -7.38 -7.40
CA LEU A 129 10.81 -7.62 -7.48
C LEU A 129 10.37 -8.08 -8.87
N ILE A 130 10.91 -7.48 -9.91
CA ILE A 130 10.61 -7.88 -11.30
C ILE A 130 11.11 -9.30 -11.56
N ASN A 131 12.33 -9.64 -11.11
CA ASN A 131 12.87 -11.00 -11.23
C ASN A 131 11.99 -12.03 -10.53
N ASN A 132 11.51 -11.72 -9.30
CA ASN A 132 10.57 -12.59 -8.59
C ASN A 132 9.26 -12.82 -9.34
N LEU A 133 8.76 -11.80 -10.04
CA LEU A 133 7.55 -11.94 -10.87
C LEU A 133 7.85 -12.68 -12.18
N LEU A 134 9.02 -12.46 -12.82
CA LEU A 134 9.45 -13.16 -14.01
C LEU A 134 9.58 -14.68 -13.79
N GLU A 135 10.01 -15.12 -12.59
CA GLU A 135 10.02 -16.54 -12.27
C GLU A 135 8.63 -17.17 -12.40
N VAL A 136 7.59 -16.47 -11.97
CA VAL A 136 6.20 -16.94 -12.08
C VAL A 136 5.70 -16.87 -13.52
N VAL A 137 6.03 -15.79 -14.26
CA VAL A 137 5.74 -15.67 -15.71
C VAL A 137 6.33 -16.86 -16.47
N HIS A 138 7.58 -17.22 -16.22
CA HIS A 138 8.24 -18.37 -16.85
C HIS A 138 7.61 -19.70 -16.40
N GLN A 139 7.29 -19.86 -15.11
CA GLN A 139 6.65 -21.07 -14.59
C GLN A 139 5.26 -21.28 -15.21
N ALA A 140 4.50 -20.20 -15.37
CA ALA A 140 3.16 -20.26 -15.96
C ALA A 140 3.17 -20.29 -17.49
N ASP A 141 4.27 -19.91 -18.14
CA ASP A 141 4.34 -19.62 -19.58
C ASP A 141 3.26 -18.60 -19.99
N ALA A 142 3.06 -17.57 -19.18
CA ALA A 142 2.03 -16.54 -19.41
C ALA A 142 2.45 -15.21 -18.75
N TRP A 143 2.23 -14.10 -19.47
CA TRP A 143 2.53 -12.76 -18.97
C TRP A 143 1.46 -12.29 -18.00
N ILE A 144 1.88 -11.53 -17.00
CA ILE A 144 1.04 -10.97 -15.93
C ILE A 144 1.08 -9.46 -16.04
N HIS A 145 -0.07 -8.76 -16.05
CA HIS A 145 -0.09 -7.31 -15.98
C HIS A 145 0.47 -6.83 -14.65
N LEU A 146 1.42 -5.89 -14.68
CA LEU A 146 2.04 -5.26 -13.53
C LEU A 146 1.60 -3.80 -13.46
N PHE A 147 0.81 -3.46 -12.46
CA PHE A 147 0.39 -2.09 -12.16
C PHE A 147 1.33 -1.52 -11.10
N VAL A 148 1.99 -0.41 -11.40
CA VAL A 148 2.96 0.24 -10.50
C VAL A 148 2.35 1.53 -9.97
N MET A 149 1.99 1.55 -8.69
CA MET A 149 1.53 2.75 -8.00
C MET A 149 2.71 3.63 -7.62
N THR A 150 2.72 4.84 -8.14
CA THR A 150 3.71 5.88 -7.85
C THR A 150 3.10 7.02 -7.03
N SER A 151 3.87 8.05 -6.75
CA SER A 151 3.40 9.31 -6.17
C SER A 151 3.78 10.48 -7.08
N ASP A 152 3.19 11.65 -6.87
CA ASP A 152 3.57 12.84 -7.63
C ASP A 152 5.07 13.15 -7.57
N LYS A 153 5.71 12.83 -6.42
CA LYS A 153 7.14 13.08 -6.21
C LYS A 153 8.06 12.11 -6.94
N ASN A 154 7.61 10.89 -7.21
CA ASN A 154 8.49 9.84 -7.74
C ASN A 154 8.06 9.22 -9.07
N ASN A 155 6.91 9.65 -9.62
CA ASN A 155 6.35 9.07 -10.84
C ASN A 155 7.34 9.10 -12.00
N ASP A 156 7.80 10.30 -12.38
CA ASP A 156 8.62 10.46 -13.59
C ASP A 156 9.98 9.79 -13.44
N ALA A 157 10.59 9.91 -12.25
CA ALA A 157 11.85 9.23 -11.95
C ALA A 157 11.71 7.70 -11.99
N THR A 158 10.60 7.16 -11.48
CA THR A 158 10.34 5.70 -11.52
C THR A 158 10.13 5.22 -12.95
N ILE A 159 9.33 5.92 -13.75
CA ILE A 159 9.07 5.55 -15.15
C ILE A 159 10.37 5.59 -15.96
N THR A 160 11.11 6.71 -15.88
CA THR A 160 12.38 6.89 -16.60
C THR A 160 13.38 5.78 -16.23
N PHE A 161 13.52 5.50 -14.94
CA PHE A 161 14.43 4.48 -14.45
C PHE A 161 14.10 3.08 -15.00
N LEU A 162 12.83 2.68 -14.95
CA LEU A 162 12.43 1.37 -15.48
C LEU A 162 12.60 1.29 -17.01
N GLN A 163 12.36 2.37 -17.74
CA GLN A 163 12.60 2.46 -19.18
C GLN A 163 14.10 2.36 -19.53
N GLU A 164 14.96 3.09 -18.81
CA GLU A 164 16.41 3.06 -19.01
C GLU A 164 17.04 1.68 -18.75
N HIS A 165 16.39 0.86 -17.89
CA HIS A 165 16.81 -0.50 -17.57
C HIS A 165 16.00 -1.56 -18.35
N ASP A 166 15.33 -1.18 -19.44
CA ASP A 166 14.51 -2.08 -20.26
C ASP A 166 13.57 -2.96 -19.40
N TYR A 167 12.96 -2.32 -18.40
CA TYR A 167 12.07 -2.96 -17.41
C TYR A 167 12.66 -4.24 -16.79
N PHE A 168 13.99 -4.36 -16.71
CA PHE A 168 14.70 -5.55 -16.25
C PHE A 168 14.25 -6.83 -16.97
N GLY A 169 13.95 -6.73 -18.29
CA GLY A 169 13.48 -7.83 -19.14
C GLY A 169 11.98 -8.12 -19.04
N TYR A 170 11.21 -7.35 -18.29
CA TYR A 170 9.75 -7.44 -18.32
C TYR A 170 9.20 -6.77 -19.58
N LYS A 171 8.11 -7.31 -20.17
CA LYS A 171 7.50 -6.69 -21.35
C LYS A 171 6.83 -5.37 -21.02
N ALA A 172 7.24 -4.29 -21.69
CA ALA A 172 6.76 -2.93 -21.46
C ALA A 172 5.22 -2.82 -21.62
N GLU A 173 4.61 -3.54 -22.56
CA GLU A 173 3.16 -3.53 -22.79
C GLU A 173 2.34 -4.10 -21.63
N TYR A 174 2.97 -4.85 -20.72
CA TYR A 174 2.35 -5.37 -19.50
C TYR A 174 2.60 -4.52 -18.27
N VAL A 175 3.35 -3.40 -18.37
CA VAL A 175 3.66 -2.51 -17.24
C VAL A 175 2.84 -1.23 -17.32
N HIS A 176 2.04 -0.96 -16.31
CA HIS A 176 1.13 0.18 -16.25
C HIS A 176 1.44 1.03 -15.02
N PHE A 177 1.50 2.36 -15.18
CA PHE A 177 1.78 3.28 -14.09
C PHE A 177 0.53 4.07 -13.73
N PHE A 178 0.34 4.27 -12.43
CA PHE A 178 -0.71 5.15 -11.91
C PHE A 178 -0.24 5.86 -10.64
N LYS A 179 -0.77 7.04 -10.41
CA LYS A 179 -0.42 7.84 -9.23
C LYS A 179 -1.38 7.56 -8.09
N GLN A 180 -0.84 7.45 -6.87
CA GLN A 180 -1.67 7.38 -5.67
C GLN A 180 -2.40 8.70 -5.44
N GLU A 181 -3.59 8.61 -4.87
CA GLU A 181 -4.35 9.78 -4.44
C GLU A 181 -3.66 10.51 -3.29
N MET A 182 -3.90 11.82 -3.25
CA MET A 182 -3.36 12.71 -2.23
C MET A 182 -4.49 13.22 -1.34
N ALA A 183 -4.25 13.30 -0.04
CA ALA A 183 -5.15 13.91 0.92
C ALA A 183 -4.61 15.26 1.40
N ALA A 184 -5.49 16.23 1.61
CA ALA A 184 -5.10 17.52 2.18
C ALA A 184 -4.64 17.34 3.62
N SER A 185 -3.58 18.06 4.01
CA SER A 185 -3.11 18.15 5.39
C SER A 185 -3.74 19.37 6.07
N THR A 186 -4.10 19.23 7.35
CA THR A 186 -4.82 20.29 8.07
C THR A 186 -4.14 20.66 9.38
N ASP A 187 -4.52 21.81 9.93
CA ASP A 187 -4.31 22.12 11.33
C ASP A 187 -5.25 21.29 12.24
N TYR A 188 -5.22 21.54 13.54
CA TYR A 188 -6.06 20.83 14.52
C TYR A 188 -7.54 21.23 14.48
N GLU A 189 -7.88 22.37 13.88
CA GLU A 189 -9.24 22.86 13.64
C GLU A 189 -9.80 22.34 12.30
N GLY A 190 -9.02 21.58 11.51
CA GLY A 190 -9.42 21.05 10.22
C GLY A 190 -9.30 22.08 9.07
N LYS A 191 -8.51 23.14 9.23
CA LYS A 191 -8.19 24.07 8.15
C LYS A 191 -7.04 23.52 7.32
N ILE A 192 -7.24 23.45 6.00
CA ILE A 192 -6.23 22.97 5.06
C ILE A 192 -5.02 23.90 5.05
N TYR A 193 -3.83 23.35 5.23
CA TYR A 193 -2.60 24.10 5.08
C TYR A 193 -2.27 24.36 3.61
N LEU A 194 -1.64 25.51 3.35
CA LEU A 194 -0.95 25.80 2.09
C LEU A 194 0.54 25.46 2.23
N GLU A 195 1.11 24.75 1.26
CA GLU A 195 2.56 24.51 1.16
C GLU A 195 3.24 25.71 0.50
N GLU A 196 2.57 26.31 -0.50
CA GLU A 196 2.94 27.52 -1.22
C GLU A 196 1.67 28.34 -1.53
N LYS A 197 1.79 29.60 -1.96
CA LYS A 197 0.64 30.48 -2.23
C LYS A 197 -0.39 29.88 -3.18
N GLY A 198 0.05 29.10 -4.16
CA GLY A 198 -0.78 28.42 -5.17
C GLY A 198 -0.84 26.90 -4.99
N LYS A 199 -0.51 26.37 -3.80
CA LYS A 199 -0.38 24.93 -3.61
C LYS A 199 -0.89 24.47 -2.26
N LEU A 200 -1.81 23.51 -2.27
CA LEU A 200 -2.28 22.86 -1.05
C LEU A 200 -1.16 22.02 -0.41
N SER A 201 -1.10 22.02 0.90
CA SER A 201 -0.32 21.02 1.62
C SER A 201 -1.04 19.69 1.55
N THR A 202 -0.47 18.74 0.82
CA THR A 202 -1.03 17.40 0.65
C THR A 202 -0.03 16.32 1.01
N SER A 203 -0.52 15.14 1.31
CA SER A 203 0.28 13.95 1.51
C SER A 203 -0.43 12.74 0.91
N PRO A 204 0.32 11.66 0.58
CA PRO A 204 -0.32 10.40 0.22
C PRO A 204 -1.41 10.01 1.21
N ASN A 205 -2.56 9.58 0.70
CA ASN A 205 -3.71 9.19 1.52
C ASN A 205 -3.58 7.78 2.15
N GLY A 206 -2.35 7.27 2.24
CA GLY A 206 -2.07 5.93 2.73
C GLY A 206 -2.12 4.85 1.63
N ASN A 207 -1.70 3.65 2.00
CA ASN A 207 -1.64 2.53 1.06
C ASN A 207 -3.00 1.86 0.80
N GLY A 208 -4.04 2.17 1.57
CA GLY A 208 -5.40 1.65 1.36
C GLY A 208 -6.12 2.30 0.18
N GLY A 209 -5.69 3.51 -0.22
CA GLY A 209 -6.25 4.20 -1.38
C GLY A 209 -5.84 3.67 -2.75
N TRP A 210 -5.06 2.57 -2.81
CA TRP A 210 -4.50 2.07 -4.07
C TRP A 210 -5.57 1.70 -5.11
N PHE A 211 -6.69 1.09 -4.70
CA PHE A 211 -7.70 0.62 -5.64
C PHE A 211 -8.53 1.79 -6.21
N ILE A 212 -8.89 2.78 -5.38
CA ILE A 212 -9.54 4.00 -5.87
C ILE A 212 -8.58 4.80 -6.77
N SER A 213 -7.28 4.80 -6.47
CA SER A 213 -6.26 5.41 -7.33
C SER A 213 -6.19 4.71 -8.69
N MET A 214 -6.24 3.38 -8.74
CA MET A 214 -6.35 2.62 -10.00
C MET A 214 -7.57 3.04 -10.81
N LYS A 215 -8.74 3.16 -10.17
CA LYS A 215 -9.97 3.59 -10.83
C LYS A 215 -9.83 4.99 -11.42
N ASN A 216 -9.39 5.95 -10.62
CA ASN A 216 -9.30 7.36 -11.03
C ASN A 216 -8.25 7.60 -12.13
N ASN A 217 -7.25 6.72 -12.25
CA ASN A 217 -6.26 6.73 -13.31
C ASN A 217 -6.63 5.84 -14.52
N GLY A 218 -7.84 5.27 -14.59
CA GLY A 218 -8.32 4.47 -15.72
C GLY A 218 -7.75 3.05 -15.79
N MET A 219 -7.07 2.58 -14.75
CA MET A 219 -6.46 1.23 -14.75
C MET A 219 -7.51 0.12 -14.66
N LEU A 220 -8.70 0.40 -14.09
CA LEU A 220 -9.76 -0.59 -14.04
C LEU A 220 -10.33 -0.93 -15.42
N ASP A 221 -10.22 -0.03 -16.40
CA ASP A 221 -10.59 -0.34 -17.78
C ASP A 221 -9.71 -1.48 -18.35
N ILE A 222 -8.42 -1.48 -18.02
CA ILE A 222 -7.51 -2.56 -18.42
C ILE A 222 -7.90 -3.85 -17.69
N VAL A 223 -8.15 -3.79 -16.36
CA VAL A 223 -8.56 -4.95 -15.56
C VAL A 223 -9.80 -5.61 -16.14
N HIS A 224 -10.81 -4.83 -16.54
CA HIS A 224 -12.05 -5.35 -17.11
C HIS A 224 -11.85 -5.87 -18.55
N ASN A 225 -11.15 -5.12 -19.41
CA ASN A 225 -10.95 -5.50 -20.82
C ASN A 225 -10.13 -6.79 -20.95
N GLU A 226 -9.15 -7.00 -20.07
CA GLU A 226 -8.32 -8.21 -20.04
C GLU A 226 -8.96 -9.36 -19.24
N GLY A 227 -10.10 -9.13 -18.58
CA GLY A 227 -10.82 -10.15 -17.80
C GLY A 227 -10.08 -10.57 -16.53
N ILE A 228 -9.30 -9.66 -15.93
CA ILE A 228 -8.57 -9.89 -14.67
C ILE A 228 -9.56 -10.02 -13.52
N GLU A 229 -9.49 -11.12 -12.78
CA GLU A 229 -10.37 -11.42 -11.65
C GLU A 229 -9.67 -11.26 -10.29
N TRP A 230 -8.33 -11.30 -10.25
CA TRP A 230 -7.54 -11.29 -9.05
C TRP A 230 -6.38 -10.30 -9.14
N LEU A 231 -6.18 -9.51 -8.10
CA LEU A 231 -5.07 -8.57 -7.96
C LEU A 231 -4.17 -8.99 -6.79
N ASN A 232 -2.92 -9.34 -7.07
CA ASN A 232 -1.91 -9.56 -6.05
C ASN A 232 -1.22 -8.24 -5.71
N VAL A 233 -1.49 -7.69 -4.54
CA VAL A 233 -1.01 -6.38 -4.08
C VAL A 233 0.16 -6.57 -3.12
N PHE A 234 1.26 -5.86 -3.34
CA PHE A 234 2.47 -5.99 -2.56
C PHE A 234 3.27 -4.69 -2.47
N ALA A 235 4.11 -4.58 -1.43
CA ALA A 235 4.92 -3.39 -1.19
C ALA A 235 6.31 -3.49 -1.82
N VAL A 236 6.86 -2.34 -2.19
CA VAL A 236 8.20 -2.20 -2.79
C VAL A 236 9.34 -2.57 -1.83
N ASP A 237 9.10 -2.62 -0.54
CA ASP A 237 10.17 -2.78 0.45
C ASP A 237 10.60 -4.23 0.72
N ASN A 238 9.79 -5.23 0.41
CA ASN A 238 10.13 -6.63 0.65
C ASN A 238 10.72 -7.28 -0.61
N VAL A 239 12.02 -7.40 -0.67
CA VAL A 239 12.77 -7.85 -1.87
C VAL A 239 12.74 -9.37 -2.11
N LEU A 240 12.32 -10.18 -1.15
CA LEU A 240 12.24 -11.65 -1.28
C LEU A 240 10.83 -12.19 -1.54
N GLN A 241 9.81 -11.37 -1.42
CA GLN A 241 8.45 -11.87 -1.56
C GLN A 241 8.18 -12.51 -2.91
N ARG A 242 7.53 -13.66 -2.93
CA ARG A 242 7.05 -14.30 -4.15
C ARG A 242 5.76 -13.64 -4.59
N ILE A 243 5.79 -13.01 -5.77
CA ILE A 243 4.70 -12.22 -6.32
C ILE A 243 3.89 -13.11 -7.26
N ALA A 244 2.56 -12.95 -7.26
CA ALA A 244 1.62 -13.77 -8.04
C ALA A 244 1.86 -15.28 -7.85
N ASP A 245 2.24 -15.70 -6.65
CA ASP A 245 2.58 -17.07 -6.29
C ASP A 245 1.43 -18.03 -6.63
N PRO A 246 1.63 -18.99 -7.55
CA PRO A 246 0.57 -19.89 -7.97
C PRO A 246 0.00 -20.75 -6.84
N CYS A 247 0.84 -21.16 -5.88
CA CYS A 247 0.38 -21.93 -4.74
C CYS A 247 -0.55 -21.11 -3.84
N PHE A 248 -0.21 -19.87 -3.56
CA PHE A 248 -1.03 -18.94 -2.79
C PHE A 248 -2.35 -18.59 -3.49
N ILE A 249 -2.29 -18.31 -4.81
CA ILE A 249 -3.48 -18.03 -5.62
C ILE A 249 -4.42 -19.24 -5.60
N GLY A 250 -3.91 -20.42 -5.91
CA GLY A 250 -4.71 -21.64 -5.96
C GLY A 250 -5.30 -22.02 -4.59
N ALA A 251 -4.54 -21.86 -3.50
CA ALA A 251 -5.03 -22.08 -2.15
C ALA A 251 -6.20 -21.15 -1.81
N THR A 252 -6.06 -19.84 -2.12
CA THR A 252 -7.11 -18.85 -1.87
C THR A 252 -8.39 -19.18 -2.63
N ILE A 253 -8.26 -19.52 -3.92
CA ILE A 253 -9.40 -19.90 -4.78
C ILE A 253 -10.07 -21.19 -4.27
N GLN A 254 -9.31 -22.24 -3.98
CA GLN A 254 -9.86 -23.53 -3.55
C GLN A 254 -10.52 -23.46 -2.16
N ARG A 255 -10.07 -22.54 -1.30
CA ARG A 255 -10.73 -22.27 -0.01
C ARG A 255 -11.98 -21.40 -0.15
N GLY A 256 -12.29 -20.88 -1.34
CA GLY A 256 -13.42 -20.02 -1.57
C GLY A 256 -13.32 -18.66 -0.89
N CYS A 257 -12.10 -18.23 -0.53
CA CYS A 257 -11.87 -16.92 0.08
C CYS A 257 -11.80 -15.83 -0.99
N VAL A 258 -12.31 -14.65 -0.67
CA VAL A 258 -12.26 -13.47 -1.55
C VAL A 258 -10.98 -12.66 -1.36
N VAL A 259 -10.27 -12.91 -0.26
CA VAL A 259 -8.92 -12.37 0.01
C VAL A 259 -7.99 -13.48 0.43
N GLY A 260 -6.73 -13.40 0.04
CA GLY A 260 -5.61 -14.09 0.64
C GLY A 260 -4.64 -13.09 1.26
N SER A 261 -4.00 -13.48 2.36
CA SER A 261 -2.93 -12.71 2.99
C SER A 261 -1.74 -13.59 3.27
N LYS A 262 -0.58 -13.32 2.69
CA LYS A 262 0.64 -13.99 3.10
C LYS A 262 1.03 -13.53 4.50
N VAL A 263 1.37 -14.48 5.35
CA VAL A 263 1.74 -14.24 6.75
C VAL A 263 2.99 -15.02 7.14
N VAL A 264 3.71 -14.48 8.11
CA VAL A 264 4.87 -15.14 8.73
C VAL A 264 4.63 -15.35 10.22
N ARG A 265 5.19 -16.42 10.80
CA ARG A 265 5.21 -16.54 12.26
C ARG A 265 6.04 -15.43 12.88
N LYS A 266 5.54 -14.84 13.94
CA LYS A 266 6.27 -13.85 14.73
C LYS A 266 7.49 -14.50 15.38
N ASN A 267 8.59 -13.77 15.44
CA ASN A 267 9.80 -14.20 16.15
C ASN A 267 9.66 -14.04 17.68
N ALA A 268 8.83 -13.08 18.12
CA ALA A 268 8.54 -12.80 19.52
C ALA A 268 7.13 -12.20 19.66
N PRO A 269 6.48 -12.33 20.81
CA PRO A 269 5.13 -11.76 21.03
C PRO A 269 5.04 -10.27 20.79
N ASP A 270 6.09 -9.52 21.10
CA ASP A 270 6.21 -8.05 20.97
C ASP A 270 6.79 -7.58 19.63
N GLU A 271 6.94 -8.47 18.65
CA GLU A 271 7.41 -8.08 17.31
C GLU A 271 6.49 -7.04 16.69
N LYS A 272 7.10 -5.98 16.16
CA LYS A 272 6.39 -4.82 15.58
C LYS A 272 5.88 -5.12 14.17
N VAL A 273 4.86 -5.95 14.09
CA VAL A 273 4.17 -6.34 12.85
C VAL A 273 2.67 -6.43 13.12
N GLY A 274 1.84 -6.01 12.15
CA GLY A 274 0.40 -6.19 12.22
C GLY A 274 0.03 -7.68 12.20
N VAL A 275 -0.97 -8.09 12.96
CA VAL A 275 -1.34 -9.49 13.17
C VAL A 275 -2.72 -9.78 12.61
N MET A 276 -2.84 -10.85 11.82
CA MET A 276 -4.13 -11.35 11.33
C MET A 276 -4.99 -11.85 12.49
N CYS A 277 -6.24 -11.42 12.50
CA CYS A 277 -7.24 -11.78 13.50
C CYS A 277 -8.65 -11.73 12.92
N LEU A 278 -9.65 -12.03 13.75
CA LEU A 278 -11.03 -11.64 13.51
C LEU A 278 -11.38 -10.48 14.45
N GLU A 279 -12.13 -9.51 13.93
CA GLU A 279 -12.76 -8.44 14.69
C GLU A 279 -14.27 -8.53 14.46
N ASP A 280 -15.00 -8.75 15.54
CA ASP A 280 -16.45 -9.04 15.49
C ASP A 280 -16.82 -10.15 14.48
N GLY A 281 -15.94 -11.16 14.36
CA GLY A 281 -16.09 -12.31 13.49
C GLY A 281 -15.74 -12.09 12.01
N ARG A 282 -15.26 -10.90 11.64
CA ARG A 282 -14.78 -10.58 10.28
C ARG A 282 -13.25 -10.55 10.25
N PRO A 283 -12.61 -10.92 9.10
CA PRO A 283 -11.16 -10.79 8.95
C PRO A 283 -10.70 -9.38 9.27
N SER A 284 -9.63 -9.25 10.05
CA SER A 284 -9.05 -7.96 10.42
C SER A 284 -7.55 -8.10 10.67
N ILE A 285 -6.88 -6.97 10.77
CA ILE A 285 -5.49 -6.89 11.20
C ILE A 285 -5.41 -5.91 12.37
N VAL A 286 -4.80 -6.37 13.46
CA VAL A 286 -4.49 -5.53 14.62
C VAL A 286 -3.04 -5.13 14.54
N GLU A 287 -2.78 -3.83 14.57
CA GLU A 287 -1.42 -3.31 14.59
C GLU A 287 -0.75 -3.57 15.95
N TYR A 288 0.57 -3.74 15.94
CA TYR A 288 1.35 -4.10 17.13
C TYR A 288 1.16 -3.14 18.31
N TYR A 289 0.88 -1.87 18.07
CA TYR A 289 0.63 -0.85 19.10
C TYR A 289 -0.82 -0.86 19.64
N GLU A 290 -1.71 -1.61 19.00
CA GLU A 290 -3.10 -1.84 19.44
C GLU A 290 -3.25 -3.16 20.22
N LEU A 291 -2.27 -4.07 20.11
CA LEU A 291 -2.26 -5.33 20.87
C LEU A 291 -2.02 -5.04 22.36
N THR A 292 -2.97 -5.43 23.17
CA THR A 292 -2.80 -5.41 24.64
C THR A 292 -1.83 -6.52 25.09
N ASP A 293 -1.24 -6.37 26.28
CA ASP A 293 -0.38 -7.42 26.87
C ASP A 293 -1.11 -8.76 26.99
N GLU A 294 -2.42 -8.75 27.25
CA GLU A 294 -3.27 -9.93 27.30
C GLU A 294 -3.33 -10.63 25.94
N LEU A 295 -3.62 -9.92 24.87
CA LEU A 295 -3.66 -10.46 23.52
C LEU A 295 -2.29 -10.92 23.05
N MET A 296 -1.21 -10.15 23.30
CA MET A 296 0.15 -10.54 22.94
C MET A 296 0.58 -11.87 23.54
N ASN A 297 0.17 -12.15 24.78
CA ASN A 297 0.55 -13.35 25.52
C ASN A 297 -0.51 -14.46 25.50
N ALA A 298 -1.64 -14.23 24.83
CA ALA A 298 -2.69 -15.24 24.71
C ALA A 298 -2.19 -16.48 23.98
N LYS A 299 -2.64 -17.65 24.46
CA LYS A 299 -2.31 -18.94 23.88
C LYS A 299 -3.55 -19.66 23.36
N ASP A 300 -3.38 -20.42 22.30
CA ASP A 300 -4.39 -21.31 21.76
C ASP A 300 -4.55 -22.59 22.61
N GLU A 301 -5.45 -23.49 22.21
CA GLU A 301 -5.70 -24.76 22.89
C GLU A 301 -4.46 -25.71 22.90
N LYS A 302 -3.49 -25.48 22.02
CA LYS A 302 -2.24 -26.24 21.92
C LYS A 302 -1.11 -25.62 22.75
N GLY A 303 -1.36 -24.45 23.36
CA GLY A 303 -0.36 -23.70 24.12
C GLY A 303 0.56 -22.83 23.27
N GLU A 304 0.29 -22.72 21.95
CA GLU A 304 1.00 -21.84 21.04
C GLU A 304 0.45 -20.40 21.11
N PRO A 305 1.22 -19.38 20.72
CA PRO A 305 0.72 -18.01 20.68
C PRO A 305 -0.50 -17.89 19.77
N ALA A 306 -1.62 -17.38 20.31
CA ALA A 306 -2.89 -17.29 19.60
C ALA A 306 -2.86 -16.24 18.46
N TYR A 307 -2.07 -15.18 18.62
CA TYR A 307 -1.91 -14.07 17.66
C TYR A 307 -0.50 -14.06 17.07
N ASN A 308 -0.16 -15.12 16.34
CA ASN A 308 1.21 -15.41 15.90
C ASN A 308 1.51 -15.09 14.44
N TYR A 309 0.49 -14.75 13.63
CA TYR A 309 0.65 -14.59 12.19
C TYR A 309 0.73 -13.11 11.80
N GLY A 310 1.99 -12.65 11.59
CA GLY A 310 2.28 -11.29 11.14
C GLY A 310 2.09 -11.12 9.64
N VAL A 311 1.44 -10.02 9.22
CA VAL A 311 1.23 -9.71 7.80
C VAL A 311 2.48 -9.11 7.18
N ILE A 312 2.73 -9.44 5.90
CA ILE A 312 3.93 -8.97 5.17
C ILE A 312 3.62 -8.06 4.00
N LEU A 313 2.39 -7.52 3.95
CA LEU A 313 1.87 -6.70 2.87
C LEU A 313 2.02 -7.38 1.50
N ASN A 314 1.53 -8.60 1.42
CA ASN A 314 1.35 -9.35 0.18
C ASN A 314 -0.04 -10.00 0.24
N TYR A 315 -0.99 -9.41 -0.47
CA TYR A 315 -2.39 -9.75 -0.45
C TYR A 315 -2.87 -10.15 -1.84
N LEU A 316 -3.83 -11.05 -1.92
CA LEU A 316 -4.55 -11.39 -3.13
C LEU A 316 -6.02 -10.98 -2.93
N PHE A 317 -6.52 -10.10 -3.77
CA PHE A 317 -7.91 -9.63 -3.71
C PHE A 317 -8.68 -10.04 -4.94
N LYS A 318 -9.93 -10.46 -4.75
CA LYS A 318 -10.87 -10.66 -5.85
C LYS A 318 -11.44 -9.32 -6.30
N VAL A 319 -11.32 -9.00 -7.59
CA VAL A 319 -11.72 -7.70 -8.18
C VAL A 319 -13.17 -7.36 -7.89
N GLN A 320 -14.10 -8.30 -8.11
CA GLN A 320 -15.52 -8.09 -7.86
C GLN A 320 -15.83 -7.67 -6.43
N ASP A 321 -15.09 -8.19 -5.45
CA ASP A 321 -15.32 -7.87 -4.04
C ASP A 321 -14.65 -6.54 -3.65
N LEU A 322 -13.51 -6.17 -4.28
CA LEU A 322 -12.95 -4.83 -4.19
C LEU A 322 -13.93 -3.76 -4.71
N GLU A 323 -14.60 -4.02 -5.82
CA GLU A 323 -15.58 -3.08 -6.40
C GLU A 323 -16.79 -2.87 -5.48
N LYS A 324 -17.25 -3.90 -4.78
CA LYS A 324 -18.33 -3.78 -3.79
C LYS A 324 -17.93 -2.83 -2.65
N ILE A 325 -16.73 -3.00 -2.07
CA ILE A 325 -16.31 -2.16 -0.95
C ILE A 325 -15.95 -0.73 -1.36
N MET A 326 -15.67 -0.47 -2.65
CA MET A 326 -15.46 0.90 -3.14
C MET A 326 -16.69 1.81 -2.97
N GLU A 327 -17.90 1.23 -2.93
CA GLU A 327 -19.14 1.97 -2.69
C GLU A 327 -19.29 2.37 -1.21
N GLU A 328 -18.52 1.74 -0.33
CA GLU A 328 -18.49 2.01 1.10
C GLU A 328 -17.35 2.99 1.44
N LYS A 329 -17.56 3.80 2.48
CA LYS A 329 -16.49 4.68 2.95
C LYS A 329 -15.43 3.85 3.68
N MET A 330 -14.18 3.94 3.20
CA MET A 330 -13.02 3.37 3.89
C MET A 330 -12.82 4.05 5.24
N PRO A 331 -12.46 3.30 6.30
CA PRO A 331 -11.98 3.89 7.53
C PRO A 331 -10.83 4.85 7.28
N LEU A 332 -10.80 5.95 8.03
CA LEU A 332 -9.79 6.99 7.90
C LEU A 332 -8.99 7.09 9.19
N HIS A 333 -7.68 6.92 9.06
CA HIS A 333 -6.74 7.10 10.15
C HIS A 333 -6.24 8.54 10.18
N ILE A 334 -6.36 9.19 11.33
CA ILE A 334 -5.92 10.58 11.54
C ILE A 334 -4.61 10.53 12.32
N VAL A 335 -3.53 11.01 11.71
CA VAL A 335 -2.18 10.95 12.27
C VAL A 335 -1.65 12.36 12.49
N GLU A 336 -1.20 12.65 13.71
CA GLU A 336 -0.54 13.92 14.04
C GLU A 336 0.87 13.96 13.45
N LYS A 337 1.18 15.02 12.71
CA LYS A 337 2.46 15.19 12.02
C LYS A 337 2.96 16.63 12.11
N LYS A 338 4.27 16.79 11.90
CA LYS A 338 4.91 18.08 11.62
C LYS A 338 4.67 18.39 10.16
N ILE A 339 3.81 19.36 9.88
CA ILE A 339 3.37 19.73 8.53
C ILE A 339 3.93 21.12 8.23
N PRO A 340 4.85 21.26 7.27
CA PRO A 340 5.27 22.56 6.77
C PRO A 340 4.08 23.30 6.15
N TYR A 341 4.00 24.62 6.38
CA TYR A 341 2.89 25.43 5.93
C TYR A 341 3.30 26.89 5.71
N LEU A 342 2.45 27.66 5.03
CA LEU A 342 2.56 29.11 4.99
C LEU A 342 1.81 29.74 6.17
N ASP A 343 2.46 30.69 6.84
CA ASP A 343 1.82 31.48 7.89
C ASP A 343 0.82 32.51 7.32
N GLU A 344 0.25 33.32 8.21
CA GLU A 344 -0.70 34.37 7.83
C GLU A 344 -0.11 35.44 6.89
N ASN A 345 1.21 35.61 6.88
CA ASN A 345 1.93 36.54 6.03
C ASN A 345 2.37 35.92 4.70
N GLY A 346 2.15 34.62 4.52
CA GLY A 346 2.60 33.83 3.35
C GLY A 346 4.06 33.42 3.42
N GLU A 347 4.65 33.40 4.62
CA GLU A 347 6.03 32.96 4.84
C GLU A 347 6.07 31.47 5.21
N PRO A 348 7.06 30.68 4.69
CA PRO A 348 7.15 29.25 4.94
C PRO A 348 7.59 28.96 6.36
N VAL A 349 6.83 28.11 7.06
CA VAL A 349 7.11 27.65 8.43
C VAL A 349 7.39 26.15 8.43
N LYS A 350 8.49 25.74 9.11
CA LYS A 350 8.81 24.33 9.39
C LYS A 350 8.64 24.05 10.86
N PRO A 351 7.56 23.39 11.31
CA PRO A 351 7.29 23.17 12.73
C PRO A 351 8.26 22.15 13.33
N GLU A 352 8.65 22.37 14.59
CA GLU A 352 9.49 21.45 15.36
C GLU A 352 8.69 20.38 16.11
N THR A 353 7.41 20.63 16.32
CA THR A 353 6.45 19.70 16.97
C THR A 353 5.27 19.44 16.03
N PRO A 354 4.51 18.34 16.22
CA PRO A 354 3.26 18.13 15.49
C PRO A 354 2.34 19.35 15.59
N ASN A 355 1.77 19.76 14.47
CA ASN A 355 0.95 20.96 14.35
C ASN A 355 -0.36 20.73 13.59
N GLY A 356 -0.65 19.48 13.19
CA GLY A 356 -1.87 19.19 12.46
C GLY A 356 -1.99 17.72 12.09
N TYR A 357 -2.98 17.45 11.24
CA TYR A 357 -3.40 16.13 10.85
C TYR A 357 -3.05 15.79 9.41
N LYS A 358 -2.64 14.53 9.20
CA LYS A 358 -2.66 13.83 7.92
C LYS A 358 -3.67 12.71 7.99
N PHE A 359 -4.25 12.41 6.84
CA PHE A 359 -5.31 11.42 6.68
C PHE A 359 -4.79 10.26 5.85
N GLU A 360 -4.94 9.05 6.37
CA GLU A 360 -4.45 7.85 5.73
C GLU A 360 -5.52 6.75 5.79
N SER A 361 -5.77 6.08 4.68
CA SER A 361 -6.46 4.79 4.65
C SER A 361 -5.44 3.68 4.50
N LEU A 362 -5.69 2.54 5.12
CA LEU A 362 -4.74 1.43 5.14
C LEU A 362 -5.33 0.22 4.41
N VAL A 363 -4.48 -0.54 3.72
CA VAL A 363 -4.91 -1.77 3.03
C VAL A 363 -5.50 -2.80 4.00
N LEU A 364 -5.11 -2.74 5.26
CA LEU A 364 -5.68 -3.59 6.31
C LEU A 364 -7.19 -3.31 6.55
N ASP A 365 -7.63 -2.07 6.36
CA ASP A 365 -9.05 -1.71 6.49
C ASP A 365 -9.89 -2.35 5.37
N MET A 366 -9.32 -2.49 4.18
CA MET A 366 -9.98 -3.20 3.07
C MET A 366 -10.25 -4.67 3.45
N ILE A 367 -9.32 -5.31 4.18
CA ILE A 367 -9.49 -6.71 4.61
C ILE A 367 -10.67 -6.83 5.57
N HIS A 368 -10.85 -5.87 6.48
CA HIS A 368 -11.98 -5.88 7.42
C HIS A 368 -13.34 -5.74 6.73
N GLN A 369 -13.39 -5.11 5.58
CA GLN A 369 -14.62 -4.98 4.78
C GLN A 369 -14.91 -6.23 3.93
N MET A 370 -13.96 -7.17 3.80
CA MET A 370 -14.13 -8.41 3.03
C MET A 370 -14.85 -9.49 3.84
N ASP A 371 -15.59 -10.37 3.14
CA ASP A 371 -16.35 -11.45 3.77
C ASP A 371 -15.48 -12.60 4.27
N SER A 372 -14.32 -12.81 3.66
CA SER A 372 -13.40 -13.90 4.02
C SER A 372 -11.95 -13.59 3.64
N CYS A 373 -11.02 -14.07 4.46
CA CYS A 373 -9.59 -13.97 4.18
C CYS A 373 -8.90 -15.30 4.53
N LEU A 374 -7.99 -15.76 3.66
CA LEU A 374 -7.11 -16.89 3.92
C LEU A 374 -5.73 -16.34 4.39
N PRO A 375 -5.37 -16.45 5.67
CA PRO A 375 -3.99 -16.27 6.08
C PRO A 375 -3.17 -17.48 5.58
N PHE A 376 -2.19 -17.23 4.72
CA PHE A 376 -1.34 -18.24 4.09
C PHE A 376 0.09 -18.12 4.62
N GLU A 377 0.52 -19.11 5.42
CA GLU A 377 1.84 -19.06 6.04
C GLU A 377 2.95 -19.24 5.00
N VAL A 378 3.97 -18.38 5.07
CA VAL A 378 5.17 -18.49 4.24
C VAL A 378 6.42 -18.64 5.10
N VAL A 379 7.46 -19.26 4.53
CA VAL A 379 8.75 -19.39 5.21
C VAL A 379 9.41 -18.02 5.28
N ARG A 380 9.48 -17.46 6.49
CA ARG A 380 9.96 -16.10 6.76
C ARG A 380 11.28 -15.78 6.04
N ARG A 381 12.29 -16.63 6.19
CA ARG A 381 13.61 -16.43 5.59
C ARG A 381 13.63 -16.51 4.06
N LYS A 382 12.57 -17.03 3.45
CA LYS A 382 12.43 -17.15 1.99
C LYS A 382 11.59 -16.05 1.35
N GLU A 383 10.68 -15.41 2.12
CA GLU A 383 9.72 -14.47 1.54
C GLU A 383 9.62 -13.13 2.30
N PHE A 384 10.41 -12.91 3.36
CA PHE A 384 10.30 -11.67 4.13
C PHE A 384 11.67 -11.06 4.43
N ALA A 385 12.09 -10.13 3.58
CA ALA A 385 13.30 -9.33 3.72
C ALA A 385 12.99 -7.84 3.48
N PRO A 386 12.27 -7.18 4.41
CA PRO A 386 11.87 -5.80 4.24
C PRO A 386 13.06 -4.85 4.42
N ILE A 387 13.12 -3.82 3.57
CA ILE A 387 14.12 -2.76 3.62
C ILE A 387 13.43 -1.47 4.06
N LYS A 388 13.43 -1.19 5.36
CA LYS A 388 12.85 0.04 5.94
C LYS A 388 13.91 1.03 6.40
N ASN A 389 15.10 0.52 6.75
CA ASN A 389 16.22 1.28 7.30
C ASN A 389 17.52 0.94 6.56
N LYS A 390 18.56 1.74 6.78
CA LYS A 390 19.88 1.46 6.21
C LYS A 390 20.58 0.31 6.95
N THR A 391 20.49 0.29 8.27
CA THR A 391 21.15 -0.68 9.17
C THR A 391 20.18 -1.20 10.22
N GLY A 392 20.49 -2.32 10.85
CA GLY A 392 19.70 -2.94 11.92
C GLY A 392 18.58 -3.83 11.43
N VAL A 393 17.47 -3.86 12.17
CA VAL A 393 16.29 -4.66 11.83
C VAL A 393 15.58 -4.06 10.60
N ASP A 394 15.06 -4.90 9.73
CA ASP A 394 14.36 -4.50 8.51
C ASP A 394 15.22 -3.52 7.67
N SER A 395 16.45 -3.89 7.43
CA SER A 395 17.43 -3.00 6.82
C SER A 395 18.02 -3.54 5.51
N VAL A 396 18.77 -2.69 4.82
CA VAL A 396 19.58 -3.10 3.66
C VAL A 396 20.51 -4.24 4.03
N GLU A 397 21.15 -4.16 5.22
CA GLU A 397 22.11 -5.18 5.68
C GLU A 397 21.42 -6.53 5.90
N SER A 398 20.33 -6.56 6.68
CA SER A 398 19.58 -7.80 6.94
C SER A 398 18.93 -8.38 5.67
N ALA A 399 18.50 -7.53 4.74
CA ALA A 399 17.96 -7.98 3.46
C ALA A 399 19.04 -8.61 2.57
N ARG A 400 20.25 -8.04 2.54
CA ARG A 400 21.40 -8.62 1.82
C ARG A 400 21.76 -10.02 2.33
N GLU A 401 21.79 -10.22 3.64
CA GLU A 401 22.04 -11.53 4.24
C GLU A 401 21.01 -12.57 3.76
N LEU A 402 19.73 -12.21 3.79
CA LEU A 402 18.66 -13.08 3.33
C LEU A 402 18.67 -13.30 1.81
N LEU A 403 19.00 -12.30 1.00
CA LEU A 403 19.18 -12.45 -0.46
C LEU A 403 20.28 -13.46 -0.77
N ILE A 404 21.46 -13.34 -0.13
CA ILE A 404 22.59 -14.28 -0.30
C ILE A 404 22.18 -15.69 0.15
N GLU A 405 21.48 -15.84 1.30
CA GLU A 405 20.99 -17.13 1.77
C GLU A 405 20.04 -17.79 0.77
N ASN A 406 19.27 -17.00 0.04
CA ASN A 406 18.37 -17.47 -1.01
C ASN A 406 19.05 -17.58 -2.39
N GLY A 407 20.38 -17.50 -2.46
CA GLY A 407 21.13 -17.75 -3.68
C GLY A 407 21.22 -16.55 -4.64
N VAL A 408 20.79 -15.37 -4.21
CA VAL A 408 20.94 -14.15 -5.01
C VAL A 408 22.39 -13.67 -4.94
N VAL A 409 22.99 -13.43 -6.08
CA VAL A 409 24.33 -12.82 -6.18
C VAL A 409 24.17 -11.31 -6.00
N LEU A 410 24.97 -10.71 -5.13
CA LEU A 410 24.93 -9.27 -4.86
C LEU A 410 26.16 -8.54 -5.39
#